data_e0eba24497c331b89dfd1b61b7bd4a49
#
_entry.id   e0eba24497c331b89dfd1b61b7bd4a49
#
_cell.length_a   1.000
_cell.length_b   1.000
_cell.length_c   1.000
_cell.angle_alpha   90.00
_cell.angle_beta   90.00
_cell.angle_gamma   90.00
#
_symmetry.space_group_name_H-M   'P 1'
#
loop_
_entity.id
_entity.type
_entity.pdbx_description
1 polymer ?
#
loop_
_entity_poly.entity_id
_entity_poly.type
_entity_poly.pdbx_seq_one_letter_code
_entity_poly.pdbx_strand_id
1 'polypeptide(L)'
;MDFSELADELELVNKSSAKRTAISRWYYASYHASYQFLENIGINIPKKKQHKAVMVRLINSGNTELRRAGNKFKELQEYRIRADYHLEDPNIEKKGRIKKSKARSKSIIDYVIKDRTDVELKAIKNNINNYLSTFKT
;
A
#
# COMPACT_ATOMS: atom_id res chain seq x y z
N MET A 1 -15.18 -3.25 11.30
CA MET A 1 -14.07 -4.13 10.83
C MET A 1 -13.33 -3.41 9.72
N ASP A 2 -12.01 -3.27 9.84
CA ASP A 2 -11.21 -2.70 8.77
C ASP A 2 -10.75 -3.79 7.79
N PHE A 3 -10.07 -3.37 6.71
CA PHE A 3 -9.62 -4.31 5.69
C PHE A 3 -8.58 -5.30 6.19
N SER A 4 -7.74 -4.92 7.17
CA SER A 4 -6.73 -5.82 7.73
C SER A 4 -7.38 -6.92 8.57
N GLU A 5 -8.37 -6.59 9.36
CA GLU A 5 -9.10 -7.58 10.18
C GLU A 5 -9.82 -8.59 9.30
N LEU A 6 -10.48 -8.12 8.24
CA LEU A 6 -11.15 -9.01 7.30
C LEU A 6 -10.16 -9.93 6.60
N ALA A 7 -8.99 -9.42 6.20
CA ALA A 7 -7.96 -10.24 5.58
C ALA A 7 -7.44 -11.32 6.53
N ASP A 8 -7.25 -11.00 7.81
CA ASP A 8 -6.82 -11.98 8.82
C ASP A 8 -7.85 -13.11 9.00
N GLU A 9 -9.14 -12.77 9.01
CA GLU A 9 -10.21 -13.78 9.10
C GLU A 9 -10.20 -14.69 7.87
N LEU A 10 -10.12 -14.13 6.69
CA LEU A 10 -10.15 -14.88 5.44
C LEU A 10 -8.94 -15.79 5.27
N GLU A 11 -7.80 -15.43 5.84
CA GLU A 11 -6.59 -16.25 5.82
C GLU A 11 -6.81 -17.61 6.49
N LEU A 12 -7.69 -17.68 7.48
CA LEU A 12 -7.99 -18.92 8.21
C LEU A 12 -8.84 -19.90 7.40
N VAL A 13 -9.49 -19.41 6.34
CA VAL A 13 -10.32 -20.24 5.48
C VAL A 13 -9.46 -20.87 4.40
N ASN A 14 -9.34 -22.20 4.40
CA ASN A 14 -8.49 -22.94 3.46
C ASN A 14 -9.19 -23.17 2.10
N LYS A 15 -9.67 -22.09 1.48
CA LYS A 15 -10.27 -22.11 0.14
C LYS A 15 -9.53 -21.15 -0.78
N SER A 16 -9.35 -21.53 -2.03
CA SER A 16 -8.67 -20.73 -3.05
C SER A 16 -9.22 -19.28 -3.13
N SER A 17 -10.53 -19.15 -3.25
CA SER A 17 -11.18 -17.83 -3.35
C SER A 17 -10.96 -16.97 -2.09
N ALA A 18 -11.00 -17.57 -0.92
CA ALA A 18 -10.78 -16.84 0.34
C ALA A 18 -9.34 -16.36 0.47
N LYS A 19 -8.36 -17.19 0.08
CA LYS A 19 -6.94 -16.81 0.09
C LYS A 19 -6.68 -15.63 -0.84
N ARG A 20 -7.24 -15.67 -2.04
CA ARG A 20 -7.11 -14.57 -3.03
C ARG A 20 -7.79 -13.30 -2.52
N THR A 21 -8.94 -13.42 -1.90
CA THR A 21 -9.65 -12.29 -1.29
C THR A 21 -8.84 -11.69 -0.16
N ALA A 22 -8.19 -12.51 0.67
CA ALA A 22 -7.33 -12.04 1.75
C ALA A 22 -6.18 -11.16 1.21
N ILE A 23 -5.53 -11.59 0.14
CA ILE A 23 -4.46 -10.81 -0.50
C ILE A 23 -4.99 -9.44 -0.95
N SER A 24 -6.15 -9.43 -1.60
CA SER A 24 -6.80 -8.21 -2.05
C SER A 24 -7.14 -7.27 -0.88
N ARG A 25 -7.63 -7.81 0.23
CA ARG A 25 -7.98 -7.01 1.41
C ARG A 25 -6.76 -6.39 2.08
N TRP A 26 -5.64 -7.10 2.16
CA TRP A 26 -4.39 -6.53 2.67
C TRP A 26 -3.89 -5.39 1.78
N TYR A 27 -4.00 -5.55 0.46
CA TYR A 27 -3.66 -4.49 -0.47
C TYR A 27 -4.48 -3.23 -0.19
N TYR A 28 -5.81 -3.37 -0.07
CA TYR A 28 -6.68 -2.21 0.18
C TYR A 28 -6.46 -1.59 1.55
N ALA A 29 -6.14 -2.38 2.58
CA ALA A 29 -5.78 -1.85 3.89
C ALA A 29 -4.53 -0.95 3.80
N SER A 30 -3.51 -1.39 3.07
CA SER A 30 -2.29 -0.62 2.83
C SER A 30 -2.57 0.64 2.04
N TYR A 31 -3.40 0.56 1.01
CA TYR A 31 -3.79 1.69 0.19
C TYR A 31 -4.51 2.77 1.01
N HIS A 32 -5.50 2.38 1.79
CA HIS A 32 -6.27 3.33 2.59
C HIS A 32 -5.43 4.02 3.65
N ALA A 33 -4.55 3.28 4.33
CA ALA A 33 -3.63 3.87 5.31
C ALA A 33 -2.70 4.90 4.65
N SER A 34 -2.15 4.56 3.49
CA SER A 34 -1.25 5.43 2.74
C SER A 34 -1.97 6.66 2.19
N TYR A 35 -3.15 6.48 1.63
CA TYR A 35 -4.00 7.56 1.14
C TYR A 35 -4.32 8.56 2.26
N GLN A 36 -4.76 8.05 3.40
CA GLN A 36 -5.11 8.88 4.55
C GLN A 36 -3.91 9.66 5.09
N PHE A 37 -2.74 9.01 5.14
CA PHE A 37 -1.51 9.70 5.55
C PHE A 37 -1.21 10.89 4.65
N LEU A 38 -1.25 10.70 3.33
CA LEU A 38 -0.95 11.77 2.37
C LEU A 38 -1.99 12.90 2.45
N GLU A 39 -3.26 12.56 2.58
CA GLU A 39 -4.31 13.56 2.76
C GLU A 39 -4.09 14.37 4.03
N ASN A 40 -3.75 13.71 5.13
CA ASN A 40 -3.55 14.37 6.43
C ASN A 40 -2.40 15.37 6.41
N ILE A 41 -1.38 15.17 5.59
CA ILE A 41 -0.30 16.15 5.43
C ILE A 41 -0.56 17.18 4.32
N GLY A 42 -1.75 17.15 3.72
CA GLY A 42 -2.15 18.13 2.74
C GLY A 42 -1.68 17.85 1.31
N ILE A 43 -1.35 16.60 1.00
CA ILE A 43 -0.99 16.19 -0.36
C ILE A 43 -2.26 15.76 -1.09
N ASN A 44 -2.52 16.41 -2.22
CA ASN A 44 -3.67 16.09 -3.04
C ASN A 44 -3.45 14.85 -3.88
N ILE A 45 -4.44 13.95 -3.89
CA ILE A 45 -4.42 12.74 -4.70
C ILE A 45 -5.40 12.91 -5.86
N PRO A 46 -4.95 12.82 -7.12
CA PRO A 46 -5.83 12.97 -8.26
C PRO A 46 -6.87 11.86 -8.32
N LYS A 47 -8.03 12.13 -8.91
CA LYS A 47 -9.10 11.13 -9.01
C LYS A 47 -8.78 9.98 -9.95
N LYS A 48 -7.95 10.23 -10.96
CA LYS A 48 -7.51 9.19 -11.91
C LYS A 48 -6.21 8.55 -11.45
N LYS A 49 -6.10 7.23 -11.61
CA LYS A 49 -4.88 6.46 -11.26
C LYS A 49 -4.45 6.70 -9.81
N GLN A 50 -5.40 6.69 -8.89
CA GLN A 50 -5.15 7.01 -7.47
C GLN A 50 -4.12 6.08 -6.82
N HIS A 51 -4.18 4.77 -7.11
CA HIS A 51 -3.26 3.80 -6.54
C HIS A 51 -1.81 4.10 -6.95
N LYS A 52 -1.59 4.36 -8.23
CA LYS A 52 -0.27 4.77 -8.73
C LYS A 52 0.18 6.08 -8.12
N ALA A 53 -0.73 7.04 -8.01
CA ALA A 53 -0.45 8.36 -7.44
C ALA A 53 0.00 8.27 -5.98
N VAL A 54 -0.66 7.44 -5.18
CA VAL A 54 -0.27 7.20 -3.79
C VAL A 54 1.12 6.58 -3.71
N MET A 55 1.36 5.53 -4.47
CA MET A 55 2.64 4.83 -4.50
C MET A 55 3.80 5.76 -4.88
N VAL A 56 3.64 6.52 -5.95
CA VAL A 56 4.67 7.44 -6.45
C VAL A 56 4.99 8.53 -5.43
N ARG A 57 3.98 9.04 -4.75
CA ARG A 57 4.17 10.06 -3.72
C ARG A 57 4.95 9.53 -2.52
N LEU A 58 4.66 8.32 -2.06
CA LEU A 58 5.42 7.68 -0.99
C LEU A 58 6.89 7.48 -1.39
N ILE A 59 7.13 7.00 -2.61
CA ILE A 59 8.50 6.75 -3.12
C ILE A 59 9.30 8.05 -3.17
N ASN A 60 8.67 9.16 -3.51
CA ASN A 60 9.32 10.45 -3.70
C ASN A 60 9.19 11.40 -2.51
N SER A 61 8.93 10.87 -1.33
CA SER A 61 8.77 11.63 -0.10
C SER A 61 10.07 12.10 0.53
N GLY A 62 11.22 11.60 0.05
CA GLY A 62 12.52 11.88 0.68
C GLY A 62 12.71 11.21 2.03
N ASN A 63 11.77 10.37 2.46
CA ASN A 63 11.80 9.64 3.71
C ASN A 63 12.04 8.16 3.43
N THR A 64 13.06 7.58 4.06
CA THR A 64 13.48 6.19 3.78
C THR A 64 12.37 5.18 4.07
N GLU A 65 11.66 5.34 5.18
CA GLU A 65 10.59 4.41 5.56
C GLU A 65 9.39 4.51 4.61
N LEU A 66 8.99 5.71 4.24
CA LEU A 66 7.90 5.91 3.29
C LEU A 66 8.26 5.42 1.89
N ARG A 67 9.51 5.57 1.49
CA ARG A 67 9.99 5.01 0.21
C ARG A 67 9.91 3.49 0.22
N ARG A 68 10.32 2.86 1.33
CA ARG A 68 10.18 1.42 1.49
C ARG A 68 8.72 1.00 1.45
N ALA A 69 7.84 1.76 2.09
CA ALA A 69 6.40 1.51 2.03
C ALA A 69 5.89 1.56 0.59
N GLY A 70 6.28 2.56 -0.18
CA GLY A 70 5.89 2.68 -1.58
C GLY A 70 6.36 1.52 -2.44
N ASN A 71 7.59 1.05 -2.25
CA ASN A 71 8.13 -0.10 -2.97
C ASN A 71 7.41 -1.40 -2.59
N LYS A 72 7.12 -1.59 -1.32
CA LYS A 72 6.33 -2.75 -0.85
C LYS A 72 4.90 -2.70 -1.37
N PHE A 73 4.33 -1.52 -1.46
CA PHE A 73 3.01 -1.31 -2.02
C PHE A 73 2.95 -1.76 -3.49
N LYS A 74 3.99 -1.44 -4.27
CA LYS A 74 4.12 -1.88 -5.66
C LYS A 74 4.12 -3.40 -5.78
N GLU A 75 4.90 -4.09 -4.94
CA GLU A 75 4.94 -5.56 -4.92
C GLU A 75 3.59 -6.15 -4.51
N LEU A 76 2.94 -5.56 -3.52
CA LEU A 76 1.64 -6.00 -3.05
C LEU A 76 0.56 -5.84 -4.13
N GLN A 77 0.66 -4.77 -4.92
CA GLN A 77 -0.23 -4.55 -6.06
C GLN A 77 -0.11 -5.66 -7.10
N GLU A 78 1.11 -6.14 -7.37
CA GLU A 78 1.33 -7.26 -8.28
C GLU A 78 0.65 -8.54 -7.77
N TYR A 79 0.75 -8.82 -6.47
CA TYR A 79 0.07 -9.97 -5.87
C TYR A 79 -1.45 -9.83 -5.94
N ARG A 80 -1.96 -8.64 -5.69
CA ARG A 80 -3.40 -8.37 -5.77
C ARG A 80 -3.93 -8.55 -7.18
N ILE A 81 -3.21 -8.07 -8.20
CA ILE A 81 -3.59 -8.25 -9.60
C ILE A 81 -3.64 -9.74 -9.96
N ARG A 82 -2.65 -10.51 -9.54
CA ARG A 82 -2.65 -11.96 -9.77
C ARG A 82 -3.81 -12.64 -9.04
N ALA A 83 -4.08 -12.23 -7.81
CA ALA A 83 -5.17 -12.80 -7.04
C ALA A 83 -6.55 -12.53 -7.65
N ASP A 84 -6.76 -11.32 -8.19
CA ASP A 84 -8.06 -10.90 -8.72
C ASP A 84 -8.27 -11.29 -10.19
N TYR A 85 -7.21 -11.32 -11.00
CA TYR A 85 -7.32 -11.40 -12.46
C TYR A 85 -6.63 -12.61 -13.09
N HIS A 86 -5.77 -13.32 -12.36
CA HIS A 86 -5.06 -14.51 -12.85
C HIS A 86 -5.47 -15.72 -12.04
N LEU A 87 -6.75 -16.11 -12.17
CA LEU A 87 -7.35 -17.18 -11.38
C LEU A 87 -6.72 -18.56 -11.66
N GLU A 88 -6.09 -18.74 -12.82
CA GLU A 88 -5.40 -19.95 -13.21
C GLU A 88 -4.00 -20.11 -12.61
N ASP A 89 -3.45 -19.06 -12.00
CA ASP A 89 -2.11 -19.11 -11.42
C ASP A 89 -2.14 -19.71 -10.01
N PRO A 90 -1.72 -20.99 -9.83
CA PRO A 90 -1.74 -21.62 -8.51
C PRO A 90 -0.68 -21.06 -7.57
N ASN A 91 0.33 -20.36 -8.08
CA ASN A 91 1.42 -19.84 -7.26
C ASN A 91 0.98 -18.75 -6.31
N ILE A 92 -0.06 -17.97 -6.67
CA ILE A 92 -0.56 -16.90 -5.81
C ILE A 92 -1.17 -17.44 -4.51
N GLU A 93 -1.63 -18.69 -4.51
CA GLU A 93 -2.28 -19.33 -3.36
C GLU A 93 -1.29 -20.01 -2.42
N LYS A 94 -0.01 -20.09 -2.79
CA LYS A 94 0.99 -20.69 -1.92
C LYS A 94 1.07 -19.94 -0.59
N LYS A 95 1.18 -20.68 0.49
CA LYS A 95 1.25 -20.15 1.86
C LYS A 95 2.33 -19.06 2.00
N GLY A 96 3.47 -19.23 1.35
CA GLY A 96 4.54 -18.24 1.37
C GLY A 96 4.13 -16.89 0.79
N ARG A 97 3.33 -16.90 -0.27
CA ARG A 97 2.82 -15.67 -0.90
C ARG A 97 1.83 -14.93 -0.01
N ILE A 98 0.94 -15.68 0.64
CA ILE A 98 -0.04 -15.12 1.57
C ILE A 98 0.67 -14.48 2.75
N LYS A 99 1.64 -15.17 3.35
CA LYS A 99 2.45 -14.64 4.45
C LYS A 99 3.21 -13.38 4.04
N LYS A 100 3.80 -13.37 2.84
CA LYS A 100 4.52 -12.20 2.32
C LYS A 100 3.58 -11.02 2.13
N SER A 101 2.39 -11.24 1.58
CA SER A 101 1.39 -10.19 1.40
C SER A 101 0.98 -9.57 2.72
N LYS A 102 0.71 -10.38 3.72
CA LYS A 102 0.36 -9.93 5.07
C LYS A 102 1.50 -9.13 5.70
N ALA A 103 2.73 -9.65 5.64
CA ALA A 103 3.90 -8.99 6.20
C ALA A 103 4.17 -7.65 5.52
N ARG A 104 4.06 -7.57 4.20
CA ARG A 104 4.23 -6.33 3.45
C ARG A 104 3.16 -5.30 3.83
N SER A 105 1.90 -5.72 3.93
CA SER A 105 0.81 -4.84 4.35
C SER A 105 1.06 -4.26 5.74
N LYS A 106 1.44 -5.10 6.69
CA LYS A 106 1.76 -4.64 8.04
C LYS A 106 2.91 -3.65 8.06
N SER A 107 3.98 -3.91 7.30
CA SER A 107 5.12 -3.00 7.19
C SER A 107 4.72 -1.66 6.60
N ILE A 108 3.90 -1.66 5.54
CA ILE A 108 3.42 -0.43 4.91
C ILE A 108 2.64 0.40 5.91
N ILE A 109 1.69 -0.23 6.58
CA ILE A 109 0.83 0.45 7.57
C ILE A 109 1.68 1.02 8.70
N ASP A 110 2.61 0.24 9.26
CA ASP A 110 3.48 0.68 10.33
C ASP A 110 4.34 1.88 9.92
N TYR A 111 4.86 1.88 8.70
CA TYR A 111 5.66 3.01 8.20
C TYR A 111 4.84 4.28 8.03
N VAL A 112 3.60 4.17 7.55
CA VAL A 112 2.79 5.37 7.29
C VAL A 112 2.11 5.93 8.53
N ILE A 113 1.80 5.10 9.53
CA ILE A 113 1.16 5.56 10.78
C ILE A 113 2.16 5.97 11.85
N LYS A 114 3.45 5.75 11.63
CA LYS A 114 4.49 6.10 12.58
C LYS A 114 4.40 7.57 12.97
N ASP A 115 4.57 7.85 14.26
CA ASP A 115 4.62 9.23 14.75
C ASP A 115 5.82 9.96 14.16
N ARG A 116 5.57 11.18 13.67
CA ARG A 116 6.59 12.04 13.10
C ARG A 116 6.41 13.46 13.64
N THR A 117 7.53 14.17 13.77
CA THR A 117 7.49 15.58 14.16
C THR A 117 6.89 16.44 13.05
N ASP A 118 6.43 17.64 13.39
CA ASP A 118 5.93 18.60 12.41
C ASP A 118 7.00 18.95 11.38
N VAL A 119 8.28 19.03 11.81
CA VAL A 119 9.42 19.28 10.92
C VAL A 119 9.58 18.16 9.90
N GLU A 120 9.50 16.91 10.36
CA GLU A 120 9.57 15.74 9.46
C GLU A 120 8.42 15.73 8.45
N LEU A 121 7.19 15.97 8.91
CA LEU A 121 6.01 15.99 8.05
C LEU A 121 6.09 17.10 7.01
N LYS A 122 6.58 18.27 7.40
CA LYS A 122 6.77 19.39 6.48
C LYS A 122 7.82 19.08 5.42
N ALA A 123 8.92 18.46 5.81
CA ALA A 123 9.96 18.03 4.87
C ALA A 123 9.43 17.00 3.87
N ILE A 124 8.66 16.03 4.34
CA ILE A 124 8.01 15.02 3.48
C ILE A 124 7.09 15.70 2.47
N LYS A 125 6.23 16.59 2.93
CA LYS A 125 5.31 17.32 2.06
C LYS A 125 6.06 18.14 1.00
N ASN A 126 7.10 18.87 1.42
CA ASN A 126 7.91 19.68 0.50
C ASN A 126 8.59 18.81 -0.56
N ASN A 127 9.14 17.67 -0.17
CA ASN A 127 9.80 16.76 -1.11
C ASN A 127 8.81 16.21 -2.14
N ILE A 128 7.62 15.82 -1.71
CA ILE A 128 6.57 15.34 -2.62
C ILE A 128 6.16 16.45 -3.58
N ASN A 129 5.92 17.66 -3.08
CA ASN A 129 5.53 18.78 -3.93
C ASN A 129 6.63 19.16 -4.92
N ASN A 130 7.88 19.10 -4.54
CA ASN A 130 9.00 19.34 -5.44
C ASN A 130 9.04 18.30 -6.56
N TYR A 131 8.85 17.03 -6.21
CA TYR A 131 8.77 15.96 -7.21
C TYR A 131 7.62 16.23 -8.18
N LEU A 132 6.43 16.55 -7.67
CA LEU A 132 5.25 16.77 -8.49
C LEU A 132 5.44 17.98 -9.42
N SER A 133 6.09 19.04 -8.97
CA SER A 133 6.34 20.23 -9.78
C SER A 133 7.29 19.96 -10.95
N THR A 134 8.19 18.98 -10.82
CA THR A 134 9.14 18.60 -11.90
C THR A 134 8.41 18.04 -13.13
N PHE A 135 7.23 17.48 -12.96
CA PHE A 135 6.45 16.87 -14.03
C PHE A 135 5.29 17.72 -14.52
N LYS A 136 5.17 18.94 -14.03
CA LYS A 136 4.18 19.89 -14.58
C LYS A 136 4.70 20.45 -15.89
N THR A 137 3.98 20.18 -16.91
CA THR A 137 4.19 20.78 -18.23
C THR A 137 3.13 21.85 -18.47
#